data_0410540f3e7190f4b5a37549b74c277c
#
_entry.id   0410540f3e7190f4b5a37549b74c277c
#
_cell.length_a   1.000
_cell.length_b   1.000
_cell.length_c   1.000
_cell.angle_alpha   90.00
_cell.angle_beta   90.00
_cell.angle_gamma   90.00
#
_symmetry.space_group_name_H-M   'P 1'
#
loop_
_entity.id
_entity.type
_entity.pdbx_description
1 polymer ?
#
loop_
_entity_poly.entity_id
_entity_poly.type
_entity_poly.pdbx_seq_one_letter_code
_entity_poly.pdbx_strand_id
1 'polypeptide(L)'
;MKTRITEMLGIEYPIIQGGMAWVAEHHLAAAVSEAGGLGLIGGANAPGEVVREEIRKARELTDKPFGVNVMLLSPHADDVAKVVVEEGIKVVTTGAGNPEKYMDMWKAAGVKVIPVVASVALARRMEKYGADAVVAEGMESGGHIGEETTMTLVPQVVDAVSIPVIAAGGIGDGRGIAAAFMLGAEAVQIGTRFVVSKESIVHENYKERIIKAKDIDSTVTGRTHGHPVRCLRNQMTREYIKLEQEGKSFEELEYLTLGTLRKAVQEGDVKNGTVMAGQIAGLISKEQTCKEMIGEMMGQAEKLLGRC
;
A
#
# COMPACT_ATOMS: atom_id res chain seq x y z
N MET A 1 -20.81 -3.98 2.25
CA MET A 1 -21.02 -2.49 2.24
C MET A 1 -20.83 -1.97 0.82
N LYS A 2 -21.85 -1.34 0.22
CA LYS A 2 -21.84 -0.89 -1.19
C LYS A 2 -21.37 0.57 -1.28
N THR A 3 -20.36 0.85 -2.10
CA THR A 3 -19.79 2.20 -2.33
C THR A 3 -19.46 2.39 -3.81
N ARG A 4 -19.16 3.64 -4.25
CA ARG A 4 -18.70 3.88 -5.63
C ARG A 4 -17.45 3.05 -5.98
N ILE A 5 -16.55 2.81 -5.00
CA ILE A 5 -15.35 2.00 -5.18
C ILE A 5 -15.70 0.53 -5.40
N THR A 6 -16.57 -0.08 -4.58
CA THR A 6 -16.95 -1.49 -4.75
C THR A 6 -17.66 -1.72 -6.08
N GLU A 7 -18.50 -0.79 -6.51
CA GLU A 7 -19.19 -0.86 -7.82
C GLU A 7 -18.20 -0.72 -8.98
N MET A 8 -17.29 0.26 -8.89
CA MET A 8 -16.29 0.53 -9.93
C MET A 8 -15.31 -0.63 -10.13
N LEU A 9 -14.91 -1.29 -9.04
CA LEU A 9 -13.88 -2.35 -9.05
C LEU A 9 -14.47 -3.76 -9.13
N GLY A 10 -15.78 -3.92 -8.94
CA GLY A 10 -16.44 -5.23 -8.92
C GLY A 10 -16.05 -6.08 -7.72
N ILE A 11 -15.77 -5.48 -6.56
CA ILE A 11 -15.38 -6.15 -5.33
C ILE A 11 -16.51 -6.15 -4.28
N GLU A 12 -16.48 -7.11 -3.36
CA GLU A 12 -17.51 -7.27 -2.33
C GLU A 12 -17.31 -6.29 -1.18
N TYR A 13 -16.09 -6.14 -0.72
CA TYR A 13 -15.72 -5.29 0.41
C TYR A 13 -14.87 -4.10 -0.03
N PRO A 14 -15.08 -2.91 0.53
CA PRO A 14 -14.33 -1.70 0.18
C PRO A 14 -12.93 -1.71 0.81
N ILE A 15 -12.18 -2.78 0.57
CA ILE A 15 -10.82 -3.01 1.09
C ILE A 15 -9.89 -3.31 -0.08
N ILE A 16 -8.79 -2.58 -0.14
CA ILE A 16 -7.70 -2.77 -1.10
C ILE A 16 -6.45 -3.14 -0.31
N GLN A 17 -5.75 -4.20 -0.72
CA GLN A 17 -4.42 -4.47 -0.19
C GLN A 17 -3.42 -3.56 -0.90
N GLY A 18 -2.61 -2.83 -0.14
CA GLY A 18 -1.64 -1.89 -0.69
C GLY A 18 -0.53 -2.56 -1.50
N GLY A 19 -0.06 -1.87 -2.55
CA GLY A 19 1.11 -2.30 -3.30
C GLY A 19 2.36 -2.21 -2.41
N MET A 20 3.02 -3.33 -2.15
CA MET A 20 4.16 -3.43 -1.23
C MET A 20 5.32 -4.16 -1.93
N ALA A 21 6.46 -3.48 -2.05
CA ALA A 21 7.65 -4.04 -2.68
C ALA A 21 8.09 -5.36 -2.01
N TRP A 22 8.32 -6.41 -2.81
CA TRP A 22 8.73 -7.75 -2.39
C TRP A 22 7.69 -8.55 -1.58
N VAL A 23 6.57 -7.95 -1.21
CA VAL A 23 5.51 -8.54 -0.38
C VAL A 23 4.25 -8.82 -1.19
N ALA A 24 3.81 -7.86 -1.97
CA ALA A 24 2.57 -7.92 -2.75
C ALA A 24 2.82 -8.65 -4.07
N GLU A 25 2.72 -9.96 -4.04
CA GLU A 25 2.90 -10.86 -5.16
C GLU A 25 1.60 -11.68 -5.42
N HIS A 26 1.63 -12.62 -6.34
CA HIS A 26 0.43 -13.32 -6.83
C HIS A 26 -0.38 -14.07 -5.76
N HIS A 27 0.28 -14.72 -4.76
CA HIS A 27 -0.45 -15.44 -3.70
C HIS A 27 -1.26 -14.46 -2.83
N LEU A 28 -0.61 -13.39 -2.37
CA LEU A 28 -1.28 -12.40 -1.54
C LEU A 28 -2.39 -11.68 -2.32
N ALA A 29 -2.10 -11.27 -3.56
CA ALA A 29 -3.08 -10.58 -4.40
C ALA A 29 -4.31 -11.45 -4.67
N ALA A 30 -4.11 -12.72 -5.04
CA ALA A 30 -5.20 -13.66 -5.27
C ALA A 30 -6.02 -13.93 -3.99
N ALA A 31 -5.35 -14.16 -2.85
CA ALA A 31 -6.02 -14.43 -1.58
C ALA A 31 -6.89 -13.27 -1.10
N VAL A 32 -6.44 -12.03 -1.26
CA VAL A 32 -7.23 -10.83 -0.93
C VAL A 32 -8.44 -10.71 -1.87
N SER A 33 -8.25 -10.97 -3.16
CA SER A 33 -9.34 -10.93 -4.15
C SER A 33 -10.37 -12.03 -3.90
N GLU A 34 -9.95 -13.25 -3.60
CA GLU A 34 -10.85 -14.35 -3.20
C GLU A 34 -11.60 -14.06 -1.89
N ALA A 35 -11.00 -13.27 -0.99
CA ALA A 35 -11.64 -12.83 0.24
C ALA A 35 -12.61 -11.65 0.04
N GLY A 36 -12.81 -11.19 -1.20
CA GLY A 36 -13.78 -10.15 -1.56
C GLY A 36 -13.25 -8.72 -1.56
N GLY A 37 -11.95 -8.51 -1.31
CA GLY A 37 -11.26 -7.22 -1.48
C GLY A 37 -10.65 -7.08 -2.87
N LEU A 38 -9.76 -6.08 -3.05
CA LEU A 38 -8.90 -5.94 -4.22
C LEU A 38 -7.46 -6.25 -3.82
N GLY A 39 -6.92 -7.35 -4.32
CA GLY A 39 -5.49 -7.63 -4.25
C GLY A 39 -4.70 -6.83 -5.27
N LEU A 40 -3.48 -6.44 -4.93
CA LEU A 40 -2.57 -5.74 -5.84
C LEU A 40 -1.23 -6.48 -5.95
N ILE A 41 -0.75 -6.64 -7.16
CA ILE A 41 0.64 -7.04 -7.44
C ILE A 41 1.51 -5.78 -7.39
N GLY A 42 2.54 -5.78 -6.56
CA GLY A 42 3.47 -4.66 -6.39
C GLY A 42 4.62 -4.74 -7.40
N GLY A 43 4.57 -3.92 -8.44
CA GLY A 43 5.65 -3.87 -9.45
C GLY A 43 7.01 -3.42 -8.88
N ALA A 44 7.00 -2.54 -7.87
CA ALA A 44 8.24 -2.01 -7.26
C ALA A 44 9.30 -1.66 -8.32
N ASN A 45 10.53 -2.18 -8.17
CA ASN A 45 11.62 -2.04 -9.13
C ASN A 45 11.80 -3.29 -10.02
N ALA A 46 10.77 -4.14 -10.11
CA ALA A 46 10.84 -5.33 -10.95
C ALA A 46 10.70 -4.98 -12.43
N PRO A 47 11.44 -5.67 -13.32
CA PRO A 47 11.23 -5.59 -14.76
C PRO A 47 9.80 -5.98 -15.16
N GLY A 48 9.30 -5.41 -16.26
CA GLY A 48 7.94 -5.69 -16.74
C GLY A 48 7.62 -7.16 -16.90
N GLU A 49 8.58 -7.97 -17.37
CA GLU A 49 8.37 -9.42 -17.56
C GLU A 49 8.14 -10.16 -16.25
N VAL A 50 8.81 -9.76 -15.17
CA VAL A 50 8.56 -10.32 -13.82
C VAL A 50 7.13 -10.01 -13.37
N VAL A 51 6.67 -8.77 -13.60
CA VAL A 51 5.29 -8.38 -13.27
C VAL A 51 4.28 -9.15 -14.12
N ARG A 52 4.59 -9.39 -15.39
CA ARG A 52 3.79 -10.21 -16.30
C ARG A 52 3.62 -11.65 -15.77
N GLU A 53 4.71 -12.27 -15.34
CA GLU A 53 4.65 -13.61 -14.75
C GLU A 53 3.81 -13.64 -13.48
N GLU A 54 3.93 -12.64 -12.61
CA GLU A 54 3.12 -12.53 -11.40
C GLU A 54 1.62 -12.36 -11.72
N ILE A 55 1.27 -11.57 -12.75
CA ILE A 55 -0.12 -11.44 -13.23
C ILE A 55 -0.67 -12.79 -13.71
N ARG A 56 0.10 -13.54 -14.49
CA ARG A 56 -0.32 -14.83 -15.02
C ARG A 56 -0.52 -15.87 -13.92
N LYS A 57 0.40 -15.94 -12.97
CA LYS A 57 0.28 -16.79 -11.77
C LYS A 57 -0.95 -16.41 -10.92
N ALA A 58 -1.22 -15.12 -10.74
CA ALA A 58 -2.41 -14.69 -10.01
C ALA A 58 -3.71 -15.18 -10.68
N ARG A 59 -3.77 -15.16 -12.01
CA ARG A 59 -4.92 -15.69 -12.79
C ARG A 59 -5.11 -17.21 -12.66
N GLU A 60 -4.06 -17.94 -12.36
CA GLU A 60 -4.18 -19.39 -12.07
C GLU A 60 -4.82 -19.64 -10.70
N LEU A 61 -4.79 -18.66 -9.80
CA LEU A 61 -5.27 -18.75 -8.43
C LEU A 61 -6.64 -18.11 -8.21
N THR A 62 -7.05 -17.16 -9.07
CA THR A 62 -8.32 -16.44 -8.90
C THR A 62 -8.89 -15.92 -10.21
N ASP A 63 -10.22 -15.99 -10.34
CA ASP A 63 -11.00 -15.30 -11.38
C ASP A 63 -11.54 -13.94 -10.90
N LYS A 64 -11.25 -13.55 -9.65
CA LYS A 64 -11.71 -12.29 -9.06
C LYS A 64 -10.87 -11.12 -9.54
N PRO A 65 -11.39 -9.87 -9.50
CA PRO A 65 -10.63 -8.69 -9.85
C PRO A 65 -9.39 -8.51 -8.96
N PHE A 66 -8.25 -8.26 -9.59
CA PHE A 66 -7.04 -7.79 -8.94
C PHE A 66 -6.37 -6.71 -9.80
N GLY A 67 -5.45 -5.96 -9.22
CA GLY A 67 -4.77 -4.88 -9.91
C GLY A 67 -3.25 -4.95 -9.79
N VAL A 68 -2.59 -3.94 -10.34
CA VAL A 68 -1.13 -3.77 -10.30
C VAL A 68 -0.80 -2.40 -9.72
N ASN A 69 0.16 -2.36 -8.81
CA ASN A 69 0.74 -1.11 -8.34
C ASN A 69 1.99 -0.78 -9.16
N VAL A 70 2.01 0.38 -9.80
CA VAL A 70 3.16 0.88 -10.57
C VAL A 70 3.92 1.92 -9.77
N MET A 71 5.17 1.64 -9.45
CA MET A 71 6.07 2.61 -8.81
C MET A 71 6.68 3.51 -9.89
N LEU A 72 6.25 4.75 -9.94
CA LEU A 72 6.57 5.66 -11.05
C LEU A 72 8.02 6.13 -11.08
N LEU A 73 8.75 6.05 -9.95
CA LEU A 73 10.21 6.30 -9.90
C LEU A 73 11.05 5.08 -10.31
N SER A 74 10.43 3.92 -10.56
CA SER A 74 11.15 2.74 -11.03
C SER A 74 11.72 2.96 -12.43
N PRO A 75 12.96 2.51 -12.71
CA PRO A 75 13.50 2.52 -14.06
C PRO A 75 12.70 1.63 -15.02
N HIS A 76 11.88 0.73 -14.51
CA HIS A 76 11.02 -0.18 -15.26
C HIS A 76 9.55 0.27 -15.35
N ALA A 77 9.23 1.50 -14.90
CA ALA A 77 7.85 1.98 -14.88
C ALA A 77 7.18 1.95 -16.26
N ASP A 78 7.92 2.29 -17.32
CA ASP A 78 7.42 2.27 -18.70
C ASP A 78 7.06 0.86 -19.17
N ASP A 79 7.86 -0.14 -18.81
CA ASP A 79 7.62 -1.53 -19.19
C ASP A 79 6.44 -2.10 -18.41
N VAL A 80 6.37 -1.86 -17.09
CA VAL A 80 5.23 -2.29 -16.26
C VAL A 80 3.93 -1.64 -16.73
N ALA A 81 3.97 -0.35 -17.11
CA ALA A 81 2.79 0.35 -17.61
C ALA A 81 2.22 -0.27 -18.91
N LYS A 82 3.10 -0.75 -19.80
CA LYS A 82 2.71 -1.49 -21.03
C LYS A 82 2.15 -2.88 -20.68
N VAL A 83 2.83 -3.62 -19.80
CA VAL A 83 2.41 -4.96 -19.35
C VAL A 83 1.00 -4.93 -18.79
N VAL A 84 0.63 -3.90 -18.02
CA VAL A 84 -0.73 -3.70 -17.52
C VAL A 84 -1.77 -3.75 -18.65
N VAL A 85 -1.51 -3.07 -19.76
CA VAL A 85 -2.42 -3.04 -20.93
C VAL A 85 -2.40 -4.36 -21.68
N GLU A 86 -1.22 -4.88 -21.96
CA GLU A 86 -1.00 -6.12 -22.72
C GLU A 86 -1.64 -7.33 -22.02
N GLU A 87 -1.52 -7.39 -20.70
CA GLU A 87 -2.15 -8.42 -19.88
C GLU A 87 -3.61 -8.10 -19.53
N GLY A 88 -4.19 -7.00 -20.01
CA GLY A 88 -5.60 -6.67 -19.82
C GLY A 88 -6.00 -6.42 -18.35
N ILE A 89 -5.08 -5.97 -17.53
CA ILE A 89 -5.34 -5.55 -16.14
C ILE A 89 -6.33 -4.38 -16.15
N LYS A 90 -7.31 -4.42 -15.25
CA LYS A 90 -8.39 -3.42 -15.21
C LYS A 90 -8.20 -2.35 -14.15
N VAL A 91 -7.29 -2.54 -13.19
CA VAL A 91 -7.06 -1.61 -12.09
C VAL A 91 -5.56 -1.38 -11.91
N VAL A 92 -5.16 -0.11 -11.89
CA VAL A 92 -3.80 0.33 -11.57
C VAL A 92 -3.84 1.30 -10.41
N THR A 93 -3.02 1.05 -9.40
CA THR A 93 -2.63 2.06 -8.43
C THR A 93 -1.23 2.57 -8.77
N THR A 94 -0.92 3.82 -8.44
CA THR A 94 0.42 4.35 -8.67
C THR A 94 0.94 5.04 -7.43
N GLY A 95 2.25 4.91 -7.18
CA GLY A 95 2.94 5.59 -6.11
C GLY A 95 4.23 6.25 -6.59
N ALA A 96 4.75 7.19 -5.80
CA ALA A 96 6.04 7.82 -6.00
C ALA A 96 6.22 8.48 -7.38
N GLY A 97 5.32 9.40 -7.76
CA GLY A 97 5.48 10.15 -9.01
C GLY A 97 4.16 10.62 -9.63
N ASN A 98 4.26 11.03 -10.91
CA ASN A 98 3.14 11.52 -11.70
C ASN A 98 2.79 10.52 -12.82
N PRO A 99 1.58 9.93 -12.83
CA PRO A 99 1.15 8.96 -13.84
C PRO A 99 0.74 9.60 -15.18
N GLU A 100 0.77 10.93 -15.32
CA GLU A 100 0.23 11.68 -16.46
C GLU A 100 0.59 11.08 -17.81
N LYS A 101 1.86 10.72 -18.01
CA LYS A 101 2.35 10.17 -19.29
C LYS A 101 1.74 8.82 -19.69
N TYR A 102 1.12 8.10 -18.75
CA TYR A 102 0.48 6.79 -19.01
C TYR A 102 -1.04 6.88 -19.09
N MET A 103 -1.65 8.01 -18.69
CA MET A 103 -3.09 8.15 -18.55
C MET A 103 -3.84 7.83 -19.84
N ASP A 104 -3.42 8.40 -20.97
CA ASP A 104 -4.11 8.18 -22.26
C ASP A 104 -4.09 6.69 -22.66
N MET A 105 -2.96 6.02 -22.51
CA MET A 105 -2.81 4.61 -22.81
C MET A 105 -3.71 3.75 -21.92
N TRP A 106 -3.67 3.96 -20.60
CA TRP A 106 -4.49 3.21 -19.65
C TRP A 106 -5.99 3.47 -19.81
N LYS A 107 -6.37 4.72 -20.02
CA LYS A 107 -7.79 5.07 -20.23
C LYS A 107 -8.33 4.49 -21.54
N ALA A 108 -7.55 4.51 -22.62
CA ALA A 108 -7.91 3.87 -23.89
C ALA A 108 -8.12 2.34 -23.75
N ALA A 109 -7.36 1.70 -22.85
CA ALA A 109 -7.50 0.27 -22.53
C ALA A 109 -8.63 -0.02 -21.50
N GLY A 110 -9.33 1.00 -21.02
CA GLY A 110 -10.39 0.87 -20.01
C GLY A 110 -9.88 0.57 -18.60
N VAL A 111 -8.62 0.89 -18.32
CA VAL A 111 -8.01 0.70 -17.00
C VAL A 111 -8.51 1.79 -16.03
N LYS A 112 -8.88 1.39 -14.82
CA LYS A 112 -9.17 2.27 -13.70
C LYS A 112 -7.86 2.69 -13.05
N VAL A 113 -7.59 3.99 -12.99
CA VAL A 113 -6.34 4.55 -12.48
C VAL A 113 -6.57 5.21 -11.13
N ILE A 114 -5.89 4.74 -10.11
CA ILE A 114 -6.08 5.13 -8.70
C ILE A 114 -4.71 5.54 -8.09
N PRO A 115 -4.27 6.79 -8.26
CA PRO A 115 -3.00 7.25 -7.70
C PRO A 115 -3.03 7.38 -6.18
N VAL A 116 -1.90 7.07 -5.53
CA VAL A 116 -1.66 7.37 -4.12
C VAL A 116 -1.21 8.82 -3.99
N VAL A 117 -1.84 9.56 -3.10
CA VAL A 117 -1.61 10.99 -2.87
C VAL A 117 -1.40 11.27 -1.39
N ALA A 118 -0.48 12.18 -1.08
CA ALA A 118 -0.16 12.62 0.27
C ALA A 118 -0.54 14.09 0.52
N SER A 119 -1.28 14.71 -0.39
CA SER A 119 -1.73 16.11 -0.23
C SER A 119 -2.96 16.42 -1.11
N VAL A 120 -3.71 17.44 -0.70
CA VAL A 120 -4.84 17.99 -1.46
C VAL A 120 -4.41 18.47 -2.86
N ALA A 121 -3.27 19.14 -2.95
CA ALA A 121 -2.77 19.63 -4.23
C ALA A 121 -2.51 18.50 -5.23
N LEU A 122 -1.96 17.39 -4.75
CA LEU A 122 -1.73 16.20 -5.58
C LEU A 122 -3.06 15.53 -5.95
N ALA A 123 -4.01 15.40 -5.02
CA ALA A 123 -5.33 14.85 -5.29
C ALA A 123 -6.07 15.59 -6.42
N ARG A 124 -6.14 16.92 -6.34
CA ARG A 124 -6.73 17.76 -7.39
C ARG A 124 -6.03 17.60 -8.74
N ARG A 125 -4.70 17.46 -8.72
CA ARG A 125 -3.92 17.24 -9.96
C ARG A 125 -4.26 15.87 -10.58
N MET A 126 -4.37 14.82 -9.76
CA MET A 126 -4.73 13.49 -10.25
C MET A 126 -6.15 13.46 -10.83
N GLU A 127 -7.11 14.08 -10.17
CA GLU A 127 -8.47 14.25 -10.72
C GLU A 127 -8.45 14.97 -12.07
N LYS A 128 -7.70 16.07 -12.18
CA LYS A 128 -7.55 16.82 -13.45
C LYS A 128 -6.95 15.95 -14.57
N TYR A 129 -6.07 15.03 -14.25
CA TYR A 129 -5.50 14.09 -15.22
C TYR A 129 -6.41 12.91 -15.54
N GLY A 130 -7.59 12.82 -14.93
CA GLY A 130 -8.60 11.80 -15.23
C GLY A 130 -8.49 10.54 -14.39
N ALA A 131 -7.90 10.61 -13.18
CA ALA A 131 -7.94 9.51 -12.22
C ALA A 131 -9.39 9.13 -11.90
N ASP A 132 -9.65 7.82 -11.72
CA ASP A 132 -10.99 7.31 -11.40
C ASP A 132 -11.29 7.40 -9.89
N ALA A 133 -10.25 7.38 -9.05
CA ALA A 133 -10.27 7.59 -7.61
C ALA A 133 -8.87 8.00 -7.15
N VAL A 134 -8.70 8.36 -5.87
CA VAL A 134 -7.39 8.57 -5.25
C VAL A 134 -7.29 7.83 -3.93
N VAL A 135 -6.07 7.37 -3.60
CA VAL A 135 -5.74 6.87 -2.27
C VAL A 135 -5.09 8.01 -1.49
N ALA A 136 -5.79 8.56 -0.50
CA ALA A 136 -5.25 9.54 0.44
C ALA A 136 -4.47 8.80 1.54
N GLU A 137 -3.14 8.81 1.45
CA GLU A 137 -2.28 8.06 2.35
C GLU A 137 -1.62 8.96 3.39
N GLY A 138 -2.02 8.76 4.64
CA GLY A 138 -1.45 9.47 5.78
C GLY A 138 -0.09 8.91 6.21
N MET A 139 0.68 9.72 6.93
CA MET A 139 2.03 9.42 7.38
C MET A 139 2.16 8.24 8.36
N GLU A 140 1.06 7.69 8.85
CA GLU A 140 1.02 6.48 9.69
C GLU A 140 1.33 5.21 8.90
N SER A 141 1.33 5.27 7.57
CA SER A 141 1.66 4.15 6.68
C SER A 141 3.11 3.68 6.85
N GLY A 142 3.39 2.47 6.41
CA GLY A 142 4.76 1.93 6.29
C GLY A 142 5.38 2.28 4.93
N GLY A 143 6.70 2.28 4.85
CA GLY A 143 7.43 2.66 3.64
C GLY A 143 7.50 4.17 3.45
N HIS A 144 7.48 4.63 2.21
CA HIS A 144 7.52 6.06 1.89
C HIS A 144 6.26 6.76 2.40
N ILE A 145 6.42 7.89 3.07
CA ILE A 145 5.32 8.63 3.69
C ILE A 145 5.32 10.11 3.30
N GLY A 146 4.13 10.72 3.36
CA GLY A 146 3.99 12.19 3.37
C GLY A 146 4.14 12.78 4.76
N GLU A 147 3.66 14.00 4.95
CA GLU A 147 3.73 14.73 6.22
C GLU A 147 2.39 14.83 6.97
N GLU A 148 1.27 14.67 6.26
CA GLU A 148 -0.07 14.75 6.86
C GLU A 148 -0.48 13.42 7.51
N THR A 149 -1.20 13.50 8.63
CA THR A 149 -1.83 12.33 9.25
C THR A 149 -3.15 11.98 8.56
N THR A 150 -3.53 10.71 8.61
CA THR A 150 -4.77 10.22 7.98
C THR A 150 -6.01 10.98 8.45
N MET A 151 -6.09 11.30 9.74
CA MET A 151 -7.23 11.99 10.36
C MET A 151 -7.48 13.38 9.74
N THR A 152 -6.42 14.09 9.31
CA THR A 152 -6.50 15.44 8.72
C THR A 152 -6.47 15.40 7.20
N LEU A 153 -5.71 14.50 6.59
CA LEU A 153 -5.57 14.39 5.15
C LEU A 153 -6.88 13.95 4.47
N VAL A 154 -7.51 12.89 4.98
CA VAL A 154 -8.67 12.27 4.31
C VAL A 154 -9.83 13.25 4.14
N PRO A 155 -10.34 13.96 5.17
CA PRO A 155 -11.45 14.89 4.98
C PRO A 155 -11.09 16.07 4.07
N GLN A 156 -9.85 16.57 4.14
CA GLN A 156 -9.41 17.64 3.25
C GLN A 156 -9.39 17.21 1.78
N VAL A 157 -8.98 15.96 1.50
CA VAL A 157 -9.01 15.40 0.14
C VAL A 157 -10.45 15.17 -0.30
N VAL A 158 -11.30 14.61 0.55
CA VAL A 158 -12.75 14.40 0.28
C VAL A 158 -13.44 15.69 -0.11
N ASP A 159 -13.18 16.77 0.63
CA ASP A 159 -13.78 18.11 0.35
C ASP A 159 -13.20 18.76 -0.93
N ALA A 160 -12.05 18.28 -1.41
CA ALA A 160 -11.30 18.92 -2.49
C ALA A 160 -11.51 18.32 -3.88
N VAL A 161 -12.00 17.06 -3.97
CA VAL A 161 -12.19 16.34 -5.24
C VAL A 161 -13.60 15.76 -5.33
N SER A 162 -14.07 15.49 -6.55
CA SER A 162 -15.36 14.85 -6.81
C SER A 162 -15.29 13.34 -7.00
N ILE A 163 -14.09 12.84 -7.32
CA ILE A 163 -13.83 11.41 -7.47
C ILE A 163 -13.77 10.71 -6.11
N PRO A 164 -14.05 9.39 -6.03
CA PRO A 164 -13.99 8.64 -4.78
C PRO A 164 -12.62 8.71 -4.10
N VAL A 165 -12.61 8.80 -2.78
CA VAL A 165 -11.40 8.80 -1.95
C VAL A 165 -11.30 7.50 -1.16
N ILE A 166 -10.13 6.90 -1.21
CA ILE A 166 -9.73 5.69 -0.47
C ILE A 166 -8.80 6.14 0.63
N ALA A 167 -9.09 5.84 1.88
CA ALA A 167 -8.20 6.18 3.00
C ALA A 167 -7.11 5.13 3.17
N ALA A 168 -5.86 5.57 3.41
CA ALA A 168 -4.74 4.69 3.72
C ALA A 168 -3.85 5.28 4.81
N GLY A 169 -3.10 4.42 5.51
CA GLY A 169 -2.30 4.80 6.66
C GLY A 169 -3.09 4.74 7.97
N GLY A 170 -2.53 4.12 9.00
CA GLY A 170 -3.14 4.03 10.32
C GLY A 170 -4.36 3.11 10.43
N ILE A 171 -4.67 2.30 9.42
CA ILE A 171 -5.85 1.43 9.37
C ILE A 171 -5.41 -0.03 9.51
N GLY A 172 -5.84 -0.70 10.59
CA GLY A 172 -5.44 -2.09 10.88
C GLY A 172 -6.58 -3.00 11.35
N ASP A 173 -7.76 -2.43 11.65
CA ASP A 173 -8.96 -3.16 12.07
C ASP A 173 -10.24 -2.40 11.68
N GLY A 174 -11.41 -2.95 12.04
CA GLY A 174 -12.69 -2.35 11.68
C GLY A 174 -12.96 -0.99 12.33
N ARG A 175 -12.28 -0.61 13.42
CA ARG A 175 -12.36 0.73 14.01
C ARG A 175 -11.77 1.76 13.06
N GLY A 176 -10.60 1.44 12.48
CA GLY A 176 -9.96 2.30 11.48
C GLY A 176 -10.79 2.41 10.20
N ILE A 177 -11.43 1.33 9.74
CA ILE A 177 -12.35 1.35 8.60
C ILE A 177 -13.54 2.26 8.91
N ALA A 178 -14.22 2.08 10.05
CA ALA A 178 -15.36 2.91 10.43
C ALA A 178 -14.99 4.40 10.52
N ALA A 179 -13.83 4.72 11.13
CA ALA A 179 -13.32 6.08 11.19
C ALA A 179 -13.07 6.68 9.80
N ALA A 180 -12.46 5.92 8.89
CA ALA A 180 -12.21 6.37 7.52
C ALA A 180 -13.52 6.72 6.78
N PHE A 181 -14.56 5.89 6.94
CA PHE A 181 -15.87 6.17 6.37
C PHE A 181 -16.52 7.41 6.97
N MET A 182 -16.39 7.62 8.30
CA MET A 182 -16.88 8.85 8.95
C MET A 182 -16.13 10.10 8.49
N LEU A 183 -14.88 9.96 8.02
CA LEU A 183 -14.11 11.04 7.40
C LEU A 183 -14.47 11.26 5.91
N GLY A 184 -15.41 10.48 5.36
CA GLY A 184 -15.89 10.61 3.99
C GLY A 184 -15.20 9.70 2.96
N ALA A 185 -14.29 8.82 3.37
CA ALA A 185 -13.72 7.83 2.47
C ALA A 185 -14.76 6.77 2.05
N GLU A 186 -14.59 6.19 0.86
CA GLU A 186 -15.49 5.16 0.32
C GLU A 186 -14.85 3.77 0.24
N ALA A 187 -13.59 3.67 0.58
CA ALA A 187 -12.85 2.43 0.78
C ALA A 187 -11.60 2.70 1.62
N VAL A 188 -10.91 1.64 1.98
CA VAL A 188 -9.62 1.72 2.67
C VAL A 188 -8.56 0.93 1.91
N GLN A 189 -7.30 1.42 1.93
CA GLN A 189 -6.15 0.66 1.52
C GLN A 189 -5.32 0.28 2.76
N ILE A 190 -5.00 -1.00 2.88
CA ILE A 190 -4.32 -1.57 4.05
C ILE A 190 -3.06 -2.30 3.59
N GLY A 191 -1.92 -1.99 4.22
CA GLY A 191 -0.64 -2.67 3.93
C GLY A 191 -0.24 -3.62 5.06
N THR A 192 0.29 -3.08 6.15
CA THR A 192 0.97 -3.81 7.22
C THR A 192 0.17 -4.98 7.79
N ARG A 193 -1.16 -4.86 7.87
CA ARG A 193 -2.02 -5.95 8.34
C ARG A 193 -1.92 -7.18 7.42
N PHE A 194 -1.88 -6.98 6.11
CA PHE A 194 -1.76 -8.07 5.13
C PHE A 194 -0.36 -8.66 5.05
N VAL A 195 0.70 -7.94 5.45
CA VAL A 195 2.05 -8.53 5.57
C VAL A 195 2.04 -9.74 6.51
N VAL A 196 1.18 -9.75 7.52
CA VAL A 196 1.05 -10.80 8.53
C VAL A 196 -0.08 -11.77 8.18
N SER A 197 -0.41 -11.93 6.91
CA SER A 197 -1.35 -12.99 6.48
C SER A 197 -0.63 -14.33 6.32
N LYS A 198 -1.39 -15.42 6.43
CA LYS A 198 -0.89 -16.78 6.16
C LYS A 198 -0.46 -16.95 4.71
N GLU A 199 -1.13 -16.25 3.80
CA GLU A 199 -0.85 -16.29 2.36
C GLU A 199 0.33 -15.40 1.94
N SER A 200 0.79 -14.51 2.81
CA SER A 200 1.97 -13.69 2.54
C SER A 200 3.24 -14.55 2.58
N ILE A 201 4.06 -14.43 1.54
CA ILE A 201 5.35 -15.15 1.41
C ILE A 201 6.48 -14.55 2.25
N VAL A 202 6.20 -13.49 2.97
CA VAL A 202 7.18 -12.81 3.83
C VAL A 202 7.72 -13.77 4.88
N HIS A 203 9.03 -13.73 5.09
CA HIS A 203 9.71 -14.59 6.06
C HIS A 203 9.11 -14.46 7.47
N GLU A 204 8.99 -15.58 8.20
CA GLU A 204 8.35 -15.63 9.52
C GLU A 204 8.94 -14.65 10.52
N ASN A 205 10.25 -14.44 10.52
CA ASN A 205 10.90 -13.46 11.39
C ASN A 205 10.33 -12.03 11.20
N TYR A 206 9.96 -11.68 9.96
CA TYR A 206 9.38 -10.37 9.66
C TYR A 206 7.94 -10.29 10.22
N LYS A 207 7.12 -11.32 9.99
CA LYS A 207 5.77 -11.41 10.53
C LYS A 207 5.79 -11.35 12.06
N GLU A 208 6.65 -12.14 12.69
CA GLU A 208 6.84 -12.12 14.13
C GLU A 208 7.31 -10.75 14.66
N ARG A 209 8.20 -10.05 13.92
CA ARG A 209 8.65 -8.72 14.32
C ARG A 209 7.50 -7.72 14.32
N ILE A 210 6.55 -7.84 13.40
CA ILE A 210 5.32 -7.01 13.38
C ILE A 210 4.41 -7.42 14.54
N ILE A 211 4.12 -8.71 14.74
CA ILE A 211 3.23 -9.21 15.81
C ILE A 211 3.72 -8.82 17.20
N LYS A 212 5.04 -8.78 17.40
CA LYS A 212 5.68 -8.38 18.67
C LYS A 212 5.89 -6.86 18.80
N ALA A 213 5.50 -6.07 17.78
CA ALA A 213 5.70 -4.63 17.80
C ALA A 213 4.80 -3.95 18.84
N LYS A 214 5.38 -2.95 19.50
CA LYS A 214 4.66 -2.05 20.41
C LYS A 214 4.33 -0.74 19.69
N ASP A 215 3.49 0.06 20.29
CA ASP A 215 3.10 1.39 19.82
C ASP A 215 4.28 2.33 19.52
N ILE A 216 5.38 2.19 20.27
CA ILE A 216 6.60 3.02 20.16
C ILE A 216 7.66 2.44 19.21
N ASP A 217 7.45 1.26 18.62
CA ASP A 217 8.48 0.58 17.82
C ASP A 217 8.65 1.14 16.40
N SER A 218 7.74 2.00 15.96
CA SER A 218 7.84 2.68 14.67
C SER A 218 8.86 3.83 14.71
N THR A 219 9.59 4.02 13.61
CA THR A 219 10.50 5.16 13.41
C THR A 219 10.50 5.58 11.94
N VAL A 220 10.98 6.77 11.65
CA VAL A 220 11.12 7.30 10.28
C VAL A 220 12.59 7.64 10.03
N THR A 221 13.13 7.15 8.93
CA THR A 221 14.46 7.47 8.40
C THR A 221 14.32 8.40 7.19
N GLY A 222 15.36 9.10 6.79
CA GLY A 222 15.43 9.89 5.55
C GLY A 222 14.68 11.22 5.55
N ARG A 223 14.24 11.73 6.70
CA ARG A 223 13.52 13.02 6.79
C ARG A 223 14.37 14.21 6.35
N THR A 224 15.62 14.26 6.75
CA THR A 224 16.51 15.39 6.45
C THR A 224 16.82 15.54 4.97
N HIS A 225 16.68 14.45 4.22
CA HIS A 225 16.92 14.41 2.78
C HIS A 225 15.64 14.42 1.94
N GLY A 226 14.45 14.58 2.57
CA GLY A 226 13.17 14.64 1.86
C GLY A 226 12.66 13.30 1.34
N HIS A 227 13.20 12.19 1.84
CA HIS A 227 12.80 10.82 1.48
C HIS A 227 12.38 10.01 2.73
N PRO A 228 11.35 10.46 3.47
CA PRO A 228 10.96 9.80 4.72
C PRO A 228 10.41 8.40 4.48
N VAL A 229 10.95 7.42 5.20
CA VAL A 229 10.54 6.01 5.15
C VAL A 229 10.23 5.51 6.56
N ARG A 230 9.00 5.03 6.79
CA ARG A 230 8.59 4.45 8.06
C ARG A 230 8.91 2.97 8.14
N CYS A 231 9.63 2.59 9.21
CA CYS A 231 10.05 1.23 9.51
C CYS A 231 9.84 0.90 10.99
N LEU A 232 9.95 -0.37 11.36
CA LEU A 232 10.17 -0.77 12.76
C LEU A 232 11.64 -0.57 13.15
N ARG A 233 11.84 -0.10 14.38
CA ARG A 233 13.19 0.14 14.95
C ARG A 233 13.99 -1.15 15.03
N ASN A 234 15.22 -1.10 14.53
CA ASN A 234 16.20 -2.17 14.61
C ASN A 234 17.63 -1.60 14.57
N GLN A 235 18.63 -2.43 14.35
CA GLN A 235 20.03 -1.98 14.28
C GLN A 235 20.25 -1.06 13.07
N MET A 236 19.74 -1.45 11.89
CA MET A 236 19.87 -0.67 10.66
C MET A 236 19.28 0.74 10.81
N THR A 237 18.04 0.86 11.32
CA THR A 237 17.42 2.19 11.48
C THR A 237 18.14 3.08 12.47
N ARG A 238 18.73 2.51 13.54
CA ARG A 238 19.55 3.27 14.50
C ARG A 238 20.83 3.80 13.87
N GLU A 239 21.51 2.96 13.09
CA GLU A 239 22.70 3.33 12.36
C GLU A 239 22.39 4.40 11.31
N TYR A 240 21.33 4.22 10.53
CA TYR A 240 20.87 5.20 9.55
C TYR A 240 20.63 6.58 10.20
N ILE A 241 19.83 6.63 11.27
CA ILE A 241 19.49 7.88 11.95
C ILE A 241 20.74 8.54 12.54
N LYS A 242 21.68 7.75 13.08
CA LYS A 242 22.96 8.27 13.58
C LYS A 242 23.77 8.95 12.46
N LEU A 243 23.94 8.26 11.33
CA LEU A 243 24.67 8.80 10.17
C LEU A 243 23.97 10.02 9.56
N GLU A 244 22.63 10.01 9.52
CA GLU A 244 21.81 11.15 9.09
C GLU A 244 22.05 12.38 9.99
N GLN A 245 22.15 12.19 11.32
CA GLN A 245 22.47 13.25 12.28
C GLN A 245 23.92 13.74 12.18
N GLU A 246 24.84 12.89 11.75
CA GLU A 246 26.23 13.24 11.46
C GLU A 246 26.41 13.99 10.13
N GLY A 247 25.31 14.21 9.37
CA GLY A 247 25.32 14.98 8.12
C GLY A 247 25.84 14.20 6.91
N LYS A 248 25.71 12.84 6.92
CA LYS A 248 26.04 12.02 5.76
C LYS A 248 25.15 12.35 4.57
N SER A 249 25.72 12.27 3.36
CA SER A 249 24.96 12.56 2.13
C SER A 249 23.85 11.54 1.87
N PHE A 250 22.89 11.92 1.04
CA PHE A 250 21.81 11.01 0.65
C PHE A 250 22.35 9.71 -0.01
N GLU A 251 23.34 9.83 -0.87
CA GLU A 251 23.95 8.70 -1.56
C GLU A 251 24.63 7.72 -0.59
N GLU A 252 25.32 8.22 0.44
CA GLU A 252 25.94 7.37 1.47
C GLU A 252 24.87 6.61 2.27
N LEU A 253 23.75 7.27 2.59
CA LEU A 253 22.63 6.66 3.32
C LEU A 253 21.81 5.69 2.44
N GLU A 254 21.63 6.01 1.16
CA GLU A 254 20.96 5.11 0.20
C GLU A 254 21.75 3.81 0.03
N TYR A 255 23.08 3.89 -0.06
CA TYR A 255 23.94 2.72 -0.12
C TYR A 255 23.75 1.77 1.09
N LEU A 256 23.54 2.32 2.27
CA LEU A 256 23.26 1.54 3.50
C LEU A 256 21.95 0.75 3.41
N THR A 257 20.97 1.27 2.70
CA THR A 257 19.62 0.66 2.61
C THR A 257 19.41 -0.19 1.37
N LEU A 258 20.35 -0.17 0.41
CA LEU A 258 20.23 -0.90 -0.84
C LEU A 258 20.08 -2.42 -0.60
N GLY A 259 18.96 -2.99 -1.06
CA GLY A 259 18.66 -4.41 -0.93
C GLY A 259 18.23 -4.87 0.47
N THR A 260 18.24 -4.00 1.48
CA THR A 260 17.94 -4.36 2.88
C THR A 260 16.47 -4.73 3.10
N LEU A 261 15.53 -4.14 2.34
CA LEU A 261 14.14 -4.56 2.38
C LEU A 261 13.99 -6.01 1.88
N ARG A 262 14.63 -6.35 0.76
CA ARG A 262 14.62 -7.71 0.23
C ARG A 262 15.18 -8.73 1.23
N LYS A 263 16.30 -8.41 1.89
CA LYS A 263 16.88 -9.24 2.95
C LYS A 263 15.90 -9.48 4.10
N ALA A 264 15.21 -8.44 4.56
CA ALA A 264 14.22 -8.59 5.62
C ALA A 264 13.05 -9.47 5.18
N VAL A 265 12.51 -9.24 3.97
CA VAL A 265 11.33 -9.94 3.45
C VAL A 265 11.63 -11.39 3.10
N GLN A 266 12.74 -11.68 2.42
CA GLN A 266 13.05 -13.01 1.87
C GLN A 266 13.95 -13.85 2.78
N GLU A 267 14.93 -13.22 3.45
CA GLU A 267 15.93 -13.92 4.27
C GLU A 267 15.63 -13.81 5.78
N GLY A 268 14.65 -12.98 6.16
CA GLY A 268 14.26 -12.78 7.56
C GLY A 268 15.29 -12.01 8.41
N ASP A 269 16.21 -11.27 7.77
CA ASP A 269 17.14 -10.39 8.50
C ASP A 269 16.42 -9.13 8.99
N VAL A 270 15.68 -9.28 10.07
CA VAL A 270 14.97 -8.16 10.73
C VAL A 270 15.86 -7.28 11.59
N LYS A 271 17.12 -7.65 11.75
CA LYS A 271 18.10 -6.89 12.53
C LYS A 271 18.79 -5.81 11.68
N ASN A 272 19.28 -6.21 10.49
CA ASN A 272 20.03 -5.33 9.59
C ASN A 272 19.23 -4.96 8.34
N GLY A 273 18.09 -5.64 8.09
CA GLY A 273 17.19 -5.34 6.99
C GLY A 273 16.20 -4.23 7.32
N THR A 274 15.59 -3.65 6.29
CA THR A 274 14.53 -2.65 6.44
C THR A 274 13.20 -3.35 6.68
N VAL A 275 12.61 -3.18 7.87
CA VAL A 275 11.30 -3.73 8.21
C VAL A 275 10.26 -2.63 8.03
N MET A 276 9.79 -2.42 6.79
CA MET A 276 8.75 -1.43 6.50
C MET A 276 7.43 -1.87 7.13
N ALA A 277 6.88 -1.04 8.02
CA ALA A 277 5.58 -1.27 8.64
C ALA A 277 5.02 0.05 9.15
N GLY A 278 3.70 0.22 9.03
CA GLY A 278 2.99 1.38 9.57
C GLY A 278 2.85 1.33 11.10
N GLN A 279 2.37 2.43 11.68
CA GLN A 279 2.16 2.54 13.12
C GLN A 279 1.15 1.52 13.66
N ILE A 280 0.25 1.02 12.80
CA ILE A 280 -0.72 -0.03 13.17
C ILE A 280 -0.07 -1.38 13.53
N ALA A 281 1.24 -1.54 13.32
CA ALA A 281 1.96 -2.73 13.75
C ALA A 281 1.69 -3.03 15.25
N GLY A 282 1.60 -1.99 16.09
CA GLY A 282 1.25 -2.14 17.51
C GLY A 282 -0.18 -2.65 17.78
N LEU A 283 -1.05 -2.74 16.79
CA LEU A 283 -2.41 -3.30 16.89
C LEU A 283 -2.50 -4.75 16.40
N ILE A 284 -1.44 -5.26 15.74
CA ILE A 284 -1.43 -6.59 15.14
C ILE A 284 -0.89 -7.60 16.15
N SER A 285 -1.72 -8.54 16.57
CA SER A 285 -1.37 -9.52 17.61
C SER A 285 -1.38 -10.98 17.14
N LYS A 286 -1.81 -11.25 15.91
CA LYS A 286 -1.97 -12.62 15.39
C LYS A 286 -1.85 -12.68 13.87
N GLU A 287 -1.39 -13.81 13.38
CA GLU A 287 -1.48 -14.19 11.98
C GLU A 287 -2.86 -14.80 11.68
N GLN A 288 -3.42 -14.49 10.52
CA GLN A 288 -4.71 -14.98 10.05
C GLN A 288 -4.69 -15.13 8.52
N THR A 289 -5.65 -15.87 7.95
CA THR A 289 -5.89 -15.83 6.51
C THR A 289 -6.46 -14.48 6.07
N CYS A 290 -6.27 -14.09 4.82
CA CYS A 290 -6.88 -12.89 4.25
C CYS A 290 -8.40 -12.88 4.44
N LYS A 291 -9.06 -14.04 4.27
CA LYS A 291 -10.49 -14.21 4.45
C LYS A 291 -10.94 -13.93 5.90
N GLU A 292 -10.22 -14.49 6.89
CA GLU A 292 -10.49 -14.24 8.30
C GLU A 292 -10.30 -12.76 8.66
N MET A 293 -9.21 -12.14 8.15
CA MET A 293 -8.93 -10.73 8.40
C MET A 293 -10.00 -9.81 7.84
N ILE A 294 -10.35 -9.97 6.56
CA ILE A 294 -11.33 -9.12 5.89
C ILE A 294 -12.70 -9.29 6.56
N GLY A 295 -13.12 -10.54 6.83
CA GLY A 295 -14.37 -10.80 7.52
C GLY A 295 -14.45 -10.19 8.93
N GLU A 296 -13.37 -10.29 9.72
CA GLU A 296 -13.27 -9.70 11.06
C GLU A 296 -13.31 -8.16 11.00
N MET A 297 -12.52 -7.57 10.11
CA MET A 297 -12.48 -6.11 9.95
C MET A 297 -13.83 -5.54 9.49
N MET A 298 -14.46 -6.17 8.49
CA MET A 298 -15.76 -5.70 7.98
C MET A 298 -16.87 -5.88 8.99
N GLY A 299 -16.97 -7.04 9.65
CA GLY A 299 -17.98 -7.26 10.69
C GLY A 299 -17.85 -6.28 11.87
N GLN A 300 -16.63 -5.91 12.25
CA GLN A 300 -16.39 -4.89 13.25
C GLN A 300 -16.78 -3.49 12.74
N ALA A 301 -16.42 -3.13 11.53
CA ALA A 301 -16.72 -1.83 10.93
C ALA A 301 -18.24 -1.62 10.78
N GLU A 302 -18.95 -2.60 10.21
CA GLU A 302 -20.41 -2.54 10.05
C GLU A 302 -21.15 -2.40 11.36
N LYS A 303 -20.69 -3.10 12.43
CA LYS A 303 -21.27 -2.96 13.76
C LYS A 303 -21.06 -1.57 14.35
N LEU A 304 -19.92 -0.92 14.06
CA LEU A 304 -19.65 0.44 14.54
C LEU A 304 -20.45 1.47 13.76
N LEU A 305 -20.49 1.38 12.44
CA LEU A 305 -21.26 2.27 11.56
C LEU A 305 -22.77 2.15 11.77
N GLY A 306 -23.28 0.95 12.11
CA GLY A 306 -24.69 0.77 12.47
C GLY A 306 -25.12 1.35 13.82
N ARG A 307 -24.18 1.91 14.60
CA ARG A 307 -24.44 2.63 15.86
C ARG A 307 -24.53 4.15 15.71
N CYS A 308 -24.15 4.64 14.53
CA CYS A 308 -24.27 6.04 14.13
C CYS A 308 -25.53 6.21 13.29
#